data_3daf45ce384f29da2200bae0919bc6c4
#
_entry.id   3daf45ce384f29da2200bae0919bc6c4
#
_cell.length_a   1.000
_cell.length_b   1.000
_cell.length_c   1.000
_cell.angle_alpha   90.00
_cell.angle_beta   90.00
_cell.angle_gamma   90.00
#
_symmetry.space_group_name_H-M   'P 1'
#
loop_
_entity.id
_entity.type
_entity.pdbx_description
1 polymer ?
#
loop_
_entity_poly.entity_id
_entity_poly.type
_entity_poly.pdbx_seq_one_letter_code
_entity_poly.pdbx_strand_id
1 'polypeptide(L)'
;EGEFREAFRTSKNQIFVTRIPSGLEVTAQTLTSMEQHITTSAKLLPQSREFSVIGYGCTSASAIIGSEKISELIKSGCNTKKVTNPLLAATEYAKHIGVTKLALLSPYIEEVNTPLRKAFEINGLSTESFGTFGEGKEEKVARISERSTIEAAITLGQNTASEAVFISCTNLRTFNCLDKIAHEINKPVFSSNQSLAWHM
;
A
#
# COMPACT_ATOMS: atom_id res chain seq x y z
N GLU A 1 6.44 8.81 -3.64
CA GLU A 1 7.85 9.16 -3.37
C GLU A 1 7.97 10.28 -2.35
N GLY A 2 7.19 11.39 -2.48
CA GLY A 2 7.26 12.52 -1.55
C GLY A 2 7.06 12.12 -0.09
N GLU A 3 6.03 11.35 0.23
CA GLU A 3 5.74 10.88 1.59
C GLU A 3 6.88 10.01 2.17
N PHE A 4 7.55 9.20 1.35
CA PHE A 4 8.71 8.41 1.80
C PHE A 4 9.91 9.29 2.10
N ARG A 5 10.17 10.33 1.28
CA ARG A 5 11.24 11.29 1.58
C ARG A 5 10.98 12.05 2.86
N GLU A 6 9.72 12.36 3.16
CA GLU A 6 9.32 12.97 4.43
C GLU A 6 9.50 12.01 5.61
N ALA A 7 9.01 10.76 5.49
CA ALA A 7 9.12 9.74 6.54
C ALA A 7 10.59 9.47 6.94
N PHE A 8 11.50 9.49 5.97
CA PHE A 8 12.93 9.20 6.20
C PHE A 8 13.82 10.45 6.27
N ARG A 9 13.25 11.66 6.30
CA ARG A 9 13.99 12.92 6.24
C ARG A 9 15.07 13.07 7.33
N THR A 10 14.79 12.61 8.54
CA THR A 10 15.71 12.70 9.68
C THR A 10 16.57 11.45 9.87
N SER A 11 16.36 10.42 9.07
CA SER A 11 17.13 9.18 9.16
C SER A 11 18.50 9.35 8.47
N LYS A 12 19.46 8.52 8.88
CA LYS A 12 20.76 8.40 8.18
C LYS A 12 20.70 7.52 6.93
N ASN A 13 19.50 7.07 6.57
CA ASN A 13 19.27 6.16 5.45
C ASN A 13 19.28 6.92 4.12
N GLN A 14 19.78 6.28 3.09
CA GLN A 14 19.68 6.77 1.71
C GLN A 14 18.53 6.04 1.00
N ILE A 15 17.69 6.80 0.32
CA ILE A 15 16.57 6.26 -0.47
C ILE A 15 16.95 6.29 -1.94
N PHE A 16 16.89 5.12 -2.57
CA PHE A 16 16.98 4.95 -4.00
C PHE A 16 15.61 4.55 -4.53
N VAL A 17 15.25 5.04 -5.70
CA VAL A 17 13.97 4.77 -6.33
C VAL A 17 14.18 4.31 -7.75
N THR A 18 13.53 3.21 -8.10
CA THR A 18 13.34 2.78 -9.48
C THR A 18 11.85 2.69 -9.79
N ARG A 19 11.49 2.54 -11.05
CA ARG A 19 10.08 2.47 -11.47
C ARG A 19 9.82 1.21 -12.27
N ILE A 20 8.61 0.69 -12.11
CA ILE A 20 8.10 -0.43 -12.90
C ILE A 20 7.11 0.15 -13.90
N PRO A 21 7.19 -0.21 -15.19
CA PRO A 21 6.14 0.14 -16.15
C PRO A 21 4.78 -0.29 -15.64
N SER A 22 3.82 0.62 -15.63
CA SER A 22 2.44 0.39 -15.22
C SER A 22 1.48 0.79 -16.34
N GLY A 23 0.30 0.17 -16.38
CA GLY A 23 -0.76 0.53 -17.33
C GLY A 23 -1.39 1.88 -17.02
N LEU A 24 -2.13 2.42 -17.99
CA LEU A 24 -2.96 3.63 -17.79
C LEU A 24 -4.23 3.31 -16.97
N GLU A 25 -4.64 2.07 -16.96
CA GLU A 25 -5.78 1.55 -16.22
C GLU A 25 -5.33 0.63 -15.10
N VAL A 26 -6.09 0.63 -14.01
CA VAL A 26 -5.89 -0.24 -12.85
C VAL A 26 -6.87 -1.41 -12.97
N THR A 27 -6.43 -2.47 -13.61
CA THR A 27 -7.17 -3.72 -13.83
C THR A 27 -6.35 -4.92 -13.34
N ALA A 28 -6.98 -6.07 -13.14
CA ALA A 28 -6.26 -7.29 -12.77
C ALA A 28 -5.18 -7.64 -13.81
N GLN A 29 -5.47 -7.45 -15.11
CA GLN A 29 -4.53 -7.73 -16.18
C GLN A 29 -3.30 -6.80 -16.14
N THR A 30 -3.50 -5.47 -16.03
CA THR A 30 -2.38 -4.50 -16.00
C THR A 30 -1.53 -4.68 -14.75
N LEU A 31 -2.14 -5.00 -13.61
CA LEU A 31 -1.43 -5.28 -12.36
C LEU A 31 -0.62 -6.58 -12.43
N THR A 32 -1.19 -7.65 -13.01
CA THR A 32 -0.45 -8.90 -13.25
C THR A 32 0.73 -8.68 -14.18
N SER A 33 0.57 -7.87 -15.23
CA SER A 33 1.65 -7.61 -16.20
C SER A 33 2.86 -6.91 -15.58
N MET A 34 2.72 -6.24 -14.44
CA MET A 34 3.86 -5.64 -13.72
C MET A 34 4.88 -6.69 -13.25
N GLU A 35 4.46 -7.94 -13.03
CA GLU A 35 5.33 -9.03 -12.58
C GLU A 35 6.56 -9.21 -13.47
N GLN A 36 6.38 -9.19 -14.79
CA GLN A 36 7.47 -9.38 -15.76
C GLN A 36 8.55 -8.29 -15.70
N HIS A 37 8.25 -7.13 -15.12
CA HIS A 37 9.16 -5.99 -15.06
C HIS A 37 9.88 -5.84 -13.71
N ILE A 38 9.45 -6.56 -12.66
CA ILE A 38 9.98 -6.39 -11.30
C ILE A 38 11.50 -6.62 -11.26
N THR A 39 11.95 -7.76 -11.77
CA THR A 39 13.39 -8.12 -11.76
C THR A 39 14.24 -7.13 -12.57
N THR A 40 13.78 -6.73 -13.76
CA THR A 40 14.51 -5.78 -14.60
C THR A 40 14.59 -4.41 -13.95
N SER A 41 13.50 -3.95 -13.31
CA SER A 41 13.49 -2.69 -12.59
C SER A 41 14.37 -2.73 -11.34
N ALA A 42 14.42 -3.86 -10.62
CA ALA A 42 15.32 -4.04 -9.48
C ALA A 42 16.80 -3.96 -9.89
N LYS A 43 17.16 -4.44 -11.09
CA LYS A 43 18.54 -4.33 -11.65
C LYS A 43 18.98 -2.90 -11.90
N LEU A 44 18.06 -1.94 -11.99
CA LEU A 44 18.40 -0.51 -12.15
C LEU A 44 18.83 0.16 -10.84
N LEU A 45 18.61 -0.48 -9.69
CA LEU A 45 19.12 -0.01 -8.42
C LEU A 45 20.65 -0.21 -8.35
N PRO A 46 21.39 0.58 -7.55
CA PRO A 46 22.84 0.40 -7.39
C PRO A 46 23.21 -1.04 -6.97
N GLN A 47 24.00 -1.72 -7.82
CA GLN A 47 24.36 -3.13 -7.62
C GLN A 47 25.62 -3.34 -6.75
N SER A 48 26.33 -2.26 -6.43
CA SER A 48 27.60 -2.32 -5.69
C SER A 48 27.46 -2.54 -4.19
N ARG A 49 26.22 -2.49 -3.67
CA ARG A 49 25.92 -2.62 -2.23
C ARG A 49 24.68 -3.49 -2.01
N GLU A 50 24.64 -4.12 -0.84
CA GLU A 50 23.45 -4.79 -0.37
C GLU A 50 22.48 -3.75 0.22
N PHE A 51 21.21 -3.80 -0.17
CA PHE A 51 20.15 -3.00 0.43
C PHE A 51 19.69 -3.62 1.76
N SER A 52 19.48 -2.79 2.76
CA SER A 52 18.86 -3.25 4.03
C SER A 52 17.44 -3.73 3.79
N VAL A 53 16.71 -3.00 2.96
CA VAL A 53 15.33 -3.35 2.56
C VAL A 53 15.00 -2.74 1.21
N ILE A 54 14.18 -3.44 0.43
CA ILE A 54 13.54 -2.93 -0.78
C ILE A 54 12.03 -3.01 -0.60
N GLY A 55 11.35 -1.87 -0.76
CA GLY A 55 9.90 -1.78 -0.75
C GLY A 55 9.31 -1.79 -2.16
N TYR A 56 8.39 -2.70 -2.46
CA TYR A 56 7.59 -2.68 -3.68
C TYR A 56 6.36 -1.81 -3.47
N GLY A 57 6.26 -0.70 -4.16
CA GLY A 57 5.29 0.37 -3.88
C GLY A 57 3.95 0.24 -4.62
N CYS A 58 3.27 -0.92 -4.61
CA CYS A 58 1.94 -1.08 -5.18
C CYS A 58 1.09 -2.04 -4.35
N THR A 59 -0.01 -1.54 -3.74
CA THR A 59 -0.87 -2.35 -2.86
C THR A 59 -1.69 -3.37 -3.63
N SER A 60 -2.34 -2.94 -4.72
CA SER A 60 -3.19 -3.80 -5.54
C SER A 60 -2.38 -4.89 -6.25
N ALA A 61 -1.24 -4.54 -6.83
CA ALA A 61 -0.37 -5.55 -7.45
C ALA A 61 0.22 -6.51 -6.41
N SER A 62 0.47 -6.07 -5.17
CA SER A 62 0.90 -6.96 -4.09
C SER A 62 -0.14 -8.02 -3.74
N ALA A 63 -1.42 -7.69 -3.82
CA ALA A 63 -2.52 -8.63 -3.59
C ALA A 63 -2.70 -9.64 -4.74
N ILE A 64 -2.42 -9.23 -5.97
CA ILE A 64 -2.61 -10.07 -7.17
C ILE A 64 -1.39 -10.96 -7.43
N ILE A 65 -0.18 -10.40 -7.38
CA ILE A 65 1.08 -11.13 -7.65
C ILE A 65 1.47 -11.99 -6.44
N GLY A 66 1.22 -11.49 -5.23
CA GLY A 66 1.61 -12.13 -3.98
C GLY A 66 2.98 -11.66 -3.46
N SER A 67 3.06 -11.49 -2.13
CA SER A 67 4.24 -10.93 -1.45
C SER A 67 5.50 -11.79 -1.63
N GLU A 68 5.36 -13.12 -1.59
CA GLU A 68 6.47 -14.06 -1.78
C GLU A 68 7.06 -13.95 -3.17
N LYS A 69 6.21 -13.98 -4.20
CA LYS A 69 6.63 -13.85 -5.60
C LYS A 69 7.35 -12.53 -5.88
N ILE A 70 6.81 -11.43 -5.35
CA ILE A 70 7.47 -10.11 -5.43
C ILE A 70 8.86 -10.16 -4.80
N SER A 71 8.98 -10.79 -3.63
CA SER A 71 10.26 -10.93 -2.92
C SER A 71 11.29 -11.73 -3.74
N GLU A 72 10.89 -12.84 -4.33
CA GLU A 72 11.74 -13.65 -5.21
C GLU A 72 12.25 -12.85 -6.42
N LEU A 73 11.34 -12.15 -7.10
CA LEU A 73 11.65 -11.37 -8.29
C LEU A 73 12.60 -10.20 -7.99
N ILE A 74 12.39 -9.49 -6.88
CA ILE A 74 13.29 -8.41 -6.46
C ILE A 74 14.66 -8.96 -6.11
N LYS A 75 14.74 -10.03 -5.31
CA LYS A 75 16.00 -10.66 -4.92
C LYS A 75 16.78 -11.26 -6.09
N SER A 76 16.10 -11.67 -7.16
CA SER A 76 16.77 -12.10 -8.39
C SER A 76 17.37 -10.94 -9.22
N GLY A 77 16.96 -9.71 -8.94
CA GLY A 77 17.43 -8.51 -9.64
C GLY A 77 18.37 -7.62 -8.82
N CYS A 78 18.37 -7.73 -7.50
CA CYS A 78 19.16 -6.87 -6.63
C CYS A 78 19.46 -7.54 -5.28
N ASN A 79 20.67 -7.31 -4.75
CA ASN A 79 21.05 -7.85 -3.45
C ASN A 79 20.37 -7.06 -2.32
N THR A 80 19.56 -7.72 -1.51
CA THR A 80 18.84 -7.13 -0.39
C THR A 80 18.59 -8.11 0.75
N LYS A 81 18.68 -7.64 1.99
CA LYS A 81 18.36 -8.45 3.17
C LYS A 81 16.87 -8.73 3.30
N LYS A 82 16.04 -7.73 3.02
CA LYS A 82 14.58 -7.79 3.21
C LYS A 82 13.85 -7.19 2.01
N VAL A 83 12.72 -7.79 1.67
CA VAL A 83 11.74 -7.20 0.74
C VAL A 83 10.43 -7.04 1.46
N THR A 84 9.76 -5.94 1.22
CA THR A 84 8.43 -5.66 1.75
C THR A 84 7.53 -5.02 0.68
N ASN A 85 6.25 -4.98 0.95
CA ASN A 85 5.24 -4.36 0.10
C ASN A 85 4.06 -3.87 0.97
N PRO A 86 3.15 -3.02 0.45
CA PRO A 86 2.10 -2.42 1.27
C PRO A 86 1.11 -3.40 1.87
N LEU A 87 0.81 -4.52 1.21
CA LEU A 87 -0.10 -5.54 1.75
C LEU A 87 0.53 -6.22 2.99
N LEU A 88 1.77 -6.71 2.84
CA LEU A 88 2.51 -7.31 3.95
C LEU A 88 2.70 -6.32 5.09
N ALA A 89 3.11 -5.11 4.77
CA ALA A 89 3.35 -4.06 5.75
C ALA A 89 2.08 -3.67 6.51
N ALA A 90 0.94 -3.54 5.82
CA ALA A 90 -0.34 -3.24 6.46
C ALA A 90 -0.80 -4.38 7.37
N THR A 91 -0.60 -5.63 6.95
CA THR A 91 -0.90 -6.80 7.77
C THR A 91 -0.06 -6.83 9.06
N GLU A 92 1.24 -6.62 8.94
CA GLU A 92 2.14 -6.59 10.10
C GLU A 92 1.87 -5.39 11.02
N TYR A 93 1.53 -4.23 10.44
CA TYR A 93 1.14 -3.06 11.23
C TYR A 93 -0.16 -3.29 12.00
N ALA A 94 -1.18 -3.87 11.36
CA ALA A 94 -2.44 -4.23 12.02
C ALA A 94 -2.22 -5.19 13.21
N LYS A 95 -1.38 -6.21 13.02
CA LYS A 95 -0.97 -7.13 14.10
C LYS A 95 -0.24 -6.39 15.23
N HIS A 96 0.67 -5.49 14.88
CA HIS A 96 1.43 -4.69 15.86
C HIS A 96 0.52 -3.86 16.75
N ILE A 97 -0.53 -3.26 16.20
CA ILE A 97 -1.50 -2.46 16.97
C ILE A 97 -2.68 -3.29 17.52
N GLY A 98 -2.69 -4.60 17.30
CA GLY A 98 -3.67 -5.53 17.86
C GLY A 98 -5.06 -5.47 17.24
N VAL A 99 -5.20 -5.05 15.97
CA VAL A 99 -6.49 -4.99 15.27
C VAL A 99 -6.65 -6.12 14.25
N THR A 100 -7.87 -6.60 14.10
CA THR A 100 -8.26 -7.69 13.19
C THR A 100 -9.40 -7.31 12.26
N LYS A 101 -10.10 -6.19 12.52
CA LYS A 101 -11.26 -5.74 11.75
C LYS A 101 -11.01 -4.34 11.17
N LEU A 102 -10.74 -4.29 9.88
CA LEU A 102 -10.45 -3.06 9.17
C LEU A 102 -11.68 -2.49 8.47
N ALA A 103 -11.89 -1.20 8.59
CA ALA A 103 -12.64 -0.43 7.62
C ALA A 103 -11.68 -0.12 6.45
N LEU A 104 -11.84 -0.81 5.33
CA LEU A 104 -10.97 -0.69 4.16
C LEU A 104 -11.52 0.38 3.21
N LEU A 105 -10.80 1.47 3.03
CA LEU A 105 -11.06 2.46 1.98
C LEU A 105 -10.09 2.24 0.82
N SER A 106 -10.63 2.06 -0.38
CA SER A 106 -9.87 1.81 -1.61
C SER A 106 -10.29 2.76 -2.74
N PRO A 107 -9.40 3.18 -3.64
CA PRO A 107 -9.82 3.96 -4.81
C PRO A 107 -10.36 3.10 -5.97
N TYR A 108 -10.15 1.79 -5.99
CA TYR A 108 -10.24 0.93 -7.16
C TYR A 108 -11.65 0.45 -7.47
N ILE A 109 -11.80 -0.06 -8.71
CA ILE A 109 -12.98 -0.82 -9.17
C ILE A 109 -13.07 -2.19 -8.47
N GLU A 110 -14.24 -2.82 -8.49
CA GLU A 110 -14.51 -4.08 -7.77
C GLU A 110 -13.59 -5.23 -8.20
N GLU A 111 -13.25 -5.32 -9.48
CA GLU A 111 -12.32 -6.32 -10.02
C GLU A 111 -10.97 -6.34 -9.28
N VAL A 112 -10.50 -5.17 -8.83
CA VAL A 112 -9.24 -5.01 -8.10
C VAL A 112 -9.45 -5.12 -6.58
N ASN A 113 -10.61 -4.69 -6.11
CA ASN A 113 -10.95 -4.73 -4.68
C ASN A 113 -11.18 -6.14 -4.16
N THR A 114 -11.82 -7.01 -4.95
CA THR A 114 -12.11 -8.40 -4.56
C THR A 114 -10.84 -9.18 -4.21
N PRO A 115 -9.78 -9.26 -5.05
CA PRO A 115 -8.54 -9.92 -4.65
C PRO A 115 -7.81 -9.22 -3.50
N LEU A 116 -7.88 -7.90 -3.39
CA LEU A 116 -7.29 -7.16 -2.29
C LEU A 116 -7.92 -7.53 -0.94
N ARG A 117 -9.24 -7.53 -0.86
CA ARG A 117 -9.99 -7.94 0.35
C ARG A 117 -9.71 -9.38 0.73
N LYS A 118 -9.74 -10.27 -0.26
CA LYS A 118 -9.40 -11.70 -0.05
C LYS A 118 -7.97 -11.87 0.49
N ALA A 119 -7.01 -11.08 0.00
CA ALA A 119 -5.64 -11.14 0.50
C ALA A 119 -5.54 -10.71 1.98
N PHE A 120 -6.30 -9.71 2.42
CA PHE A 120 -6.39 -9.35 3.84
C PHE A 120 -7.04 -10.45 4.67
N GLU A 121 -8.14 -11.04 4.20
CA GLU A 121 -8.84 -12.13 4.90
C GLU A 121 -7.94 -13.36 5.11
N ILE A 122 -7.19 -13.76 4.09
CA ILE A 122 -6.20 -14.86 4.18
C ILE A 122 -5.14 -14.55 5.27
N ASN A 123 -4.81 -13.29 5.48
CA ASN A 123 -3.87 -12.85 6.50
C ASN A 123 -4.53 -12.55 7.87
N GLY A 124 -5.79 -12.93 8.06
CA GLY A 124 -6.51 -12.81 9.32
C GLY A 124 -7.12 -11.43 9.60
N LEU A 125 -7.26 -10.59 8.58
CA LEU A 125 -7.85 -9.26 8.69
C LEU A 125 -9.22 -9.22 7.99
N SER A 126 -10.29 -9.05 8.75
CA SER A 126 -11.63 -8.81 8.19
C SER A 126 -11.71 -7.42 7.56
N THR A 127 -12.37 -7.33 6.40
CA THR A 127 -12.64 -6.08 5.67
C THR A 127 -14.14 -5.94 5.35
N GLU A 128 -15.01 -6.35 6.29
CA GLU A 128 -16.47 -6.26 6.11
C GLU A 128 -16.92 -4.81 5.94
N SER A 129 -16.33 -3.89 6.71
CA SER A 129 -16.50 -2.45 6.50
C SER A 129 -15.63 -2.02 5.32
N PHE A 130 -16.26 -1.72 4.19
CA PHE A 130 -15.58 -1.43 2.94
C PHE A 130 -16.18 -0.24 2.21
N GLY A 131 -15.32 0.62 1.66
CA GLY A 131 -15.69 1.74 0.82
C GLY A 131 -14.72 1.90 -0.35
N THR A 132 -15.22 2.38 -1.48
CA THR A 132 -14.39 2.60 -2.67
C THR A 132 -14.82 3.85 -3.44
N PHE A 133 -13.84 4.48 -4.12
CA PHE A 133 -14.11 5.53 -5.10
C PHE A 133 -14.49 4.97 -6.48
N GLY A 134 -14.31 3.67 -6.71
CA GLY A 134 -14.70 2.99 -7.95
C GLY A 134 -13.93 3.44 -9.19
N GLU A 135 -12.68 3.89 -9.05
CA GLU A 135 -11.91 4.46 -10.14
C GLU A 135 -10.95 3.43 -10.76
N GLY A 136 -11.02 3.29 -12.07
CA GLY A 136 -10.16 2.38 -12.84
C GLY A 136 -9.02 3.06 -13.60
N LYS A 137 -8.98 4.40 -13.64
CA LYS A 137 -7.95 5.16 -14.36
C LYS A 137 -6.88 5.66 -13.39
N GLU A 138 -5.63 5.27 -13.60
CA GLU A 138 -4.51 5.61 -12.74
C GLU A 138 -4.35 7.11 -12.51
N GLU A 139 -4.50 7.92 -13.57
CA GLU A 139 -4.41 9.38 -13.46
C GLU A 139 -5.50 10.01 -12.58
N LYS A 140 -6.68 9.40 -12.55
CA LYS A 140 -7.78 9.88 -11.70
C LYS A 140 -7.61 9.44 -10.26
N VAL A 141 -7.14 8.21 -10.04
CA VAL A 141 -6.76 7.74 -8.70
C VAL A 141 -5.75 8.71 -8.07
N ALA A 142 -4.69 9.08 -8.81
CA ALA A 142 -3.67 10.01 -8.33
C ALA A 142 -4.19 11.44 -8.05
N ARG A 143 -5.37 11.80 -8.56
CA ARG A 143 -6.01 13.11 -8.37
C ARG A 143 -7.13 13.11 -7.32
N ILE A 144 -7.44 11.97 -6.69
CA ILE A 144 -8.36 11.95 -5.56
C ILE A 144 -7.82 12.89 -4.50
N SER A 145 -8.65 13.87 -4.10
CA SER A 145 -8.22 14.92 -3.19
C SER A 145 -8.07 14.39 -1.77
N GLU A 146 -7.16 15.00 -1.01
CA GLU A 146 -7.01 14.72 0.42
C GLU A 146 -8.34 14.93 1.15
N ARG A 147 -9.10 15.96 0.81
CA ARG A 147 -10.43 16.23 1.36
C ARG A 147 -11.39 15.07 1.13
N SER A 148 -11.49 14.56 -0.10
CA SER A 148 -12.36 13.41 -0.41
C SER A 148 -11.94 12.16 0.35
N THR A 149 -10.63 11.95 0.51
CA THR A 149 -10.07 10.83 1.28
C THR A 149 -10.44 10.95 2.76
N ILE A 150 -10.33 12.15 3.35
CA ILE A 150 -10.70 12.41 4.74
C ILE A 150 -12.20 12.14 4.96
N GLU A 151 -13.07 12.74 4.14
CA GLU A 151 -14.53 12.60 4.26
C GLU A 151 -14.97 11.13 4.14
N ALA A 152 -14.44 10.40 3.15
CA ALA A 152 -14.75 8.99 2.97
C ALA A 152 -14.22 8.11 4.11
N ALA A 153 -13.00 8.36 4.58
CA ALA A 153 -12.40 7.61 5.68
C ALA A 153 -13.12 7.83 7.01
N ILE A 154 -13.54 9.06 7.31
CA ILE A 154 -14.36 9.37 8.49
C ILE A 154 -15.69 8.65 8.42
N THR A 155 -16.42 8.78 7.30
CA THR A 155 -17.72 8.13 7.10
C THR A 155 -17.61 6.62 7.31
N LEU A 156 -16.60 6.00 6.71
CA LEU A 156 -16.39 4.56 6.82
C LEU A 156 -15.96 4.14 8.24
N GLY A 157 -15.12 4.94 8.88
CA GLY A 157 -14.56 4.67 10.21
C GLY A 157 -15.56 4.80 11.36
N GLN A 158 -16.69 5.49 11.13
CA GLN A 158 -17.81 5.57 12.10
C GLN A 158 -18.51 4.23 12.31
N ASN A 159 -18.30 3.25 11.41
CA ASN A 159 -18.84 1.91 11.59
C ASN A 159 -18.27 1.26 12.86
N THR A 160 -19.15 0.92 13.82
CA THR A 160 -18.77 0.36 15.12
C THR A 160 -18.17 -1.05 15.02
N ALA A 161 -18.40 -1.77 13.93
CA ALA A 161 -17.83 -3.10 13.70
C ALA A 161 -16.33 -3.07 13.34
N SER A 162 -15.79 -1.93 12.89
CA SER A 162 -14.36 -1.78 12.58
C SER A 162 -13.56 -1.30 13.78
N GLU A 163 -12.34 -1.81 13.91
CA GLU A 163 -11.36 -1.46 14.95
C GLU A 163 -10.38 -0.38 14.49
N ALA A 164 -10.14 -0.29 13.18
CA ALA A 164 -9.26 0.68 12.56
C ALA A 164 -9.70 0.99 11.13
N VAL A 165 -9.20 2.10 10.57
CA VAL A 165 -9.34 2.41 9.14
C VAL A 165 -8.03 2.20 8.42
N PHE A 166 -8.06 1.46 7.32
CA PHE A 166 -6.94 1.33 6.40
C PHE A 166 -7.24 2.00 5.06
N ILE A 167 -6.39 2.96 4.67
CA ILE A 167 -6.49 3.68 3.39
C ILE A 167 -5.52 3.04 2.40
N SER A 168 -6.08 2.30 1.45
CA SER A 168 -5.35 1.55 0.44
C SER A 168 -4.99 2.43 -0.75
N CYS A 169 -3.85 2.20 -1.33
CA CYS A 169 -3.23 2.79 -2.51
C CYS A 169 -2.03 3.70 -2.21
N THR A 170 -0.91 3.40 -2.86
CA THR A 170 0.33 4.19 -2.71
C THR A 170 0.31 5.51 -3.48
N ASN A 171 -0.66 5.73 -4.37
CA ASN A 171 -0.85 6.99 -5.08
C ASN A 171 -1.74 8.00 -4.34
N LEU A 172 -2.47 7.57 -3.29
CA LEU A 172 -3.17 8.49 -2.41
C LEU A 172 -2.17 9.18 -1.48
N ARG A 173 -2.30 10.49 -1.37
CA ARG A 173 -1.52 11.29 -0.40
C ARG A 173 -2.25 11.28 0.92
N THR A 174 -1.64 10.66 1.94
CA THR A 174 -2.34 10.30 3.16
C THR A 174 -1.65 10.78 4.43
N PHE A 175 -0.34 11.02 4.44
CA PHE A 175 0.41 11.33 5.67
C PHE A 175 -0.15 12.52 6.44
N ASN A 176 -0.57 13.58 5.73
CA ASN A 176 -1.08 14.80 6.37
C ASN A 176 -2.50 14.65 6.93
N CYS A 177 -3.21 13.56 6.60
CA CYS A 177 -4.61 13.42 7.00
C CYS A 177 -4.87 12.30 8.02
N LEU A 178 -3.92 11.39 8.24
CA LEU A 178 -4.13 10.22 9.11
C LEU A 178 -4.50 10.62 10.53
N ASP A 179 -3.73 11.52 11.16
CA ASP A 179 -3.98 11.96 12.54
C ASP A 179 -5.31 12.68 12.70
N LYS A 180 -5.68 13.51 11.71
CA LYS A 180 -6.95 14.20 11.70
C LYS A 180 -8.13 13.23 11.65
N ILE A 181 -8.05 12.22 10.77
CA ILE A 181 -9.10 11.19 10.66
C ILE A 181 -9.16 10.39 11.96
N ALA A 182 -8.00 9.94 12.48
CA ALA A 182 -7.93 9.16 13.71
C ALA A 182 -8.55 9.89 14.91
N HIS A 183 -8.25 11.18 15.04
CA HIS A 183 -8.84 12.02 16.09
C HIS A 183 -10.38 12.11 15.95
N GLU A 184 -10.88 12.31 14.74
CA GLU A 184 -12.32 12.47 14.49
C GLU A 184 -13.14 11.20 14.78
N ILE A 185 -12.60 10.02 14.42
CA ILE A 185 -13.31 8.75 14.60
C ILE A 185 -12.92 8.00 15.89
N ASN A 186 -11.94 8.51 16.63
CA ASN A 186 -11.39 7.89 17.84
C ASN A 186 -10.95 6.42 17.63
N LYS A 187 -10.28 6.15 16.50
CA LYS A 187 -9.73 4.84 16.13
C LYS A 187 -8.40 5.00 15.40
N PRO A 188 -7.52 3.98 15.43
CA PRO A 188 -6.32 3.97 14.61
C PRO A 188 -6.65 4.12 13.12
N VAL A 189 -5.86 4.94 12.43
CA VAL A 189 -5.92 5.12 10.97
C VAL A 189 -4.53 4.98 10.40
N PHE A 190 -4.39 4.17 9.38
CA PHE A 190 -3.12 3.97 8.71
C PHE A 190 -3.31 3.78 7.21
N SER A 191 -2.23 3.92 6.44
CA SER A 191 -2.29 3.85 4.98
C SER A 191 -1.23 2.92 4.40
N SER A 192 -1.38 2.61 3.11
CA SER A 192 -0.40 1.85 2.35
C SER A 192 1.01 2.44 2.47
N ASN A 193 1.15 3.75 2.31
CA ASN A 193 2.45 4.42 2.35
C ASN A 193 3.03 4.45 3.76
N GLN A 194 2.20 4.76 4.77
CA GLN A 194 2.66 4.79 6.16
C GLN A 194 3.09 3.40 6.64
N SER A 195 2.28 2.37 6.38
CA SER A 195 2.63 1.00 6.75
C SER A 195 3.91 0.52 6.07
N LEU A 196 4.05 0.81 4.76
CA LEU A 196 5.25 0.44 4.01
C LEU A 196 6.49 1.16 4.57
N ALA A 197 6.40 2.46 4.85
CA ALA A 197 7.51 3.21 5.44
C ALA A 197 7.88 2.69 6.85
N TRP A 198 6.89 2.36 7.67
CA TRP A 198 7.10 1.78 9.00
C TRP A 198 7.79 0.41 8.94
N HIS A 199 7.45 -0.40 7.93
CA HIS A 199 7.97 -1.76 7.81
C HIS A 199 9.36 -1.80 7.14
N MET A 200 9.78 -0.72 6.46
CA MET A 200 11.12 -0.55 5.90
C MET A 200 12.13 -0.11 6.95
#